data_ee3b1dcfcc4f1aa48c7f0af711a78020
#
_entry.id   ee3b1dcfcc4f1aa48c7f0af711a78020
#
_cell.length_a   1.000
_cell.length_b   1.000
_cell.length_c   1.000
_cell.angle_alpha   90.00
_cell.angle_beta   90.00
_cell.angle_gamma   90.00
#
_symmetry.space_group_name_H-M   'P 1'
#
loop_
_entity.id
_entity.type
_entity.pdbx_description
1 polymer ?
#
loop_
_entity_poly.entity_id
_entity_poly.type
_entity_poly.pdbx_seq_one_letter_code
_entity_poly.pdbx_strand_id
1 'polypeptide(L)'
;QDKVLSKTVEKDTLSNKDVNNSINGNLMGMIYGKNKVDVSTIPDLYLFSWEYTLEMQSDTDKKMVVDYFLEPNSEYFGFKMKDTDGMFLVIDSKNKLMINTFNQEKSKMAIASKIPDYAEMTEEDNEFTYKPLPNKVIMGFNWKSIQAKSADFVMVFYYTSEVKVRFSDLFKTQQKQSNPNALKNYFKPVDNPLMMTMAIKDFKNKATVTTMKGVDLVKKLNEFKKLDYKFM
;
A
#
# COMPACT_ATOMS: atom_id res chain seq x y z
N GLN A 1 40.59 -30.52 9.97
CA GLN A 1 39.44 -30.14 10.83
C GLN A 1 39.15 -28.61 10.83
N ASP A 2 39.41 -27.89 9.70
CA ASP A 2 39.18 -26.46 9.62
C ASP A 2 38.54 -26.05 8.29
N LYS A 3 37.36 -26.55 8.01
CA LYS A 3 36.60 -26.18 6.80
C LYS A 3 35.09 -26.02 6.99
N VAL A 4 34.59 -25.91 8.20
CA VAL A 4 33.15 -25.83 8.48
C VAL A 4 32.72 -24.50 9.12
N LEU A 5 33.61 -23.60 9.50
CA LEU A 5 33.31 -22.36 10.23
C LEU A 5 33.27 -21.08 9.40
N SER A 6 33.46 -21.15 8.07
CA SER A 6 33.45 -19.95 7.24
C SER A 6 32.16 -19.71 6.40
N LYS A 7 31.08 -20.46 6.66
CA LYS A 7 29.82 -20.34 5.89
C LYS A 7 28.64 -19.76 6.66
N THR A 8 28.83 -19.25 7.87
CA THR A 8 27.70 -18.81 8.71
C THR A 8 27.71 -17.31 9.04
N VAL A 9 28.59 -16.51 8.48
CA VAL A 9 28.70 -15.05 8.82
C VAL A 9 28.36 -14.12 7.65
N GLU A 10 27.97 -14.63 6.49
CA GLU A 10 27.62 -13.80 5.32
C GLU A 10 26.11 -13.67 5.05
N LYS A 11 25.27 -13.71 6.08
CA LYS A 11 23.81 -13.73 5.86
C LYS A 11 23.02 -12.55 6.45
N ASP A 12 23.66 -11.50 6.95
CA ASP A 12 22.96 -10.42 7.64
C ASP A 12 23.32 -8.99 7.20
N THR A 13 23.64 -8.79 5.93
CA THR A 13 23.65 -7.45 5.35
C THR A 13 22.97 -7.44 3.99
N LEU A 14 21.65 -7.66 3.98
CA LEU A 14 20.84 -7.25 2.86
C LEU A 14 20.88 -5.71 2.79
N SER A 15 21.65 -5.17 1.88
CA SER A 15 21.73 -3.76 1.64
C SER A 15 20.35 -3.23 1.19
N ASN A 16 20.05 -1.95 1.45
CA ASN A 16 18.81 -1.32 0.96
C ASN A 16 18.62 -1.45 -0.57
N LYS A 17 19.71 -1.70 -1.30
CA LYS A 17 19.70 -2.03 -2.72
C LYS A 17 19.09 -3.40 -2.98
N ASP A 18 19.29 -4.35 -2.08
CA ASP A 18 18.76 -5.72 -2.19
C ASP A 18 17.29 -5.78 -1.77
N VAL A 19 16.85 -4.95 -0.83
CA VAL A 19 15.44 -4.82 -0.46
C VAL A 19 14.65 -4.15 -1.60
N ASN A 20 15.17 -3.07 -2.18
CA ASN A 20 14.58 -2.44 -3.37
C ASN A 20 14.62 -3.38 -4.58
N ASN A 21 15.69 -4.11 -4.77
CA ASN A 21 15.79 -5.14 -5.82
C ASN A 21 14.89 -6.34 -5.54
N SER A 22 14.68 -6.71 -4.28
CA SER A 22 13.75 -7.78 -3.89
C SER A 22 12.30 -7.37 -4.05
N ILE A 23 11.93 -6.13 -3.70
CA ILE A 23 10.59 -5.58 -3.96
C ILE A 23 10.39 -5.44 -5.47
N ASN A 24 11.34 -4.87 -6.19
CA ASN A 24 11.30 -4.77 -7.65
C ASN A 24 11.37 -6.14 -8.30
N GLY A 25 12.19 -7.07 -7.83
CA GLY A 25 12.31 -8.44 -8.35
C GLY A 25 11.06 -9.28 -8.11
N ASN A 26 10.41 -9.16 -6.95
CA ASN A 26 9.14 -9.82 -6.68
C ASN A 26 7.98 -9.16 -7.47
N LEU A 27 7.98 -7.84 -7.56
CA LEU A 27 7.01 -7.10 -8.37
C LEU A 27 7.21 -7.43 -9.86
N MET A 28 8.44 -7.44 -10.35
CA MET A 28 8.78 -7.81 -11.73
C MET A 28 8.49 -9.28 -12.00
N GLY A 29 8.74 -10.18 -11.07
CA GLY A 29 8.37 -11.60 -11.19
C GLY A 29 6.86 -11.82 -11.25
N MET A 30 6.06 -11.02 -10.55
CA MET A 30 4.60 -10.98 -10.67
C MET A 30 4.16 -10.40 -12.02
N ILE A 31 4.88 -9.39 -12.51
CA ILE A 31 4.58 -8.67 -13.76
C ILE A 31 4.93 -9.53 -14.99
N TYR A 32 6.09 -10.20 -14.99
CA TYR A 32 6.53 -11.08 -16.10
C TYR A 32 5.97 -12.49 -16.02
N GLY A 33 5.27 -12.84 -14.92
CA GLY A 33 4.66 -14.15 -14.74
C GLY A 33 3.46 -14.40 -15.65
N LYS A 34 3.02 -15.64 -15.68
CA LYS A 34 2.05 -16.31 -16.59
C LYS A 34 0.65 -15.68 -16.74
N ASN A 35 0.40 -14.46 -16.23
CA ASN A 35 -0.93 -13.83 -16.13
C ASN A 35 -1.07 -12.58 -17.00
N LYS A 36 -0.54 -12.60 -18.22
CA LYS A 36 -0.77 -11.49 -19.17
C LYS A 36 -2.27 -11.27 -19.39
N VAL A 37 -2.64 -10.00 -19.41
CA VAL A 37 -4.01 -9.56 -19.65
C VAL A 37 -4.12 -9.09 -21.09
N ASP A 38 -5.24 -9.41 -21.74
CA ASP A 38 -5.56 -8.83 -23.04
C ASP A 38 -5.73 -7.30 -22.87
N VAL A 39 -4.92 -6.54 -23.61
CA VAL A 39 -4.92 -5.07 -23.57
C VAL A 39 -6.28 -4.48 -23.91
N SER A 40 -7.10 -5.18 -24.73
CA SER A 40 -8.45 -4.74 -25.07
C SER A 40 -9.39 -4.67 -23.85
N THR A 41 -9.12 -5.44 -22.80
CA THR A 41 -9.92 -5.49 -21.58
C THR A 41 -9.57 -4.39 -20.57
N ILE A 42 -8.49 -3.67 -20.80
CA ILE A 42 -8.04 -2.58 -19.92
C ILE A 42 -8.88 -1.33 -20.19
N PRO A 43 -9.44 -0.68 -19.17
CA PRO A 43 -10.11 0.61 -19.34
C PRO A 43 -9.21 1.64 -20.04
N ASP A 44 -9.81 2.42 -20.93
CA ASP A 44 -9.06 3.42 -21.71
C ASP A 44 -8.55 4.57 -20.84
N LEU A 45 -9.22 4.82 -19.70
CA LEU A 45 -8.96 5.95 -18.82
C LEU A 45 -9.21 5.59 -17.37
N TYR A 46 -8.28 5.96 -16.50
CA TYR A 46 -8.47 6.06 -15.06
C TYR A 46 -8.28 7.52 -14.64
N LEU A 47 -9.28 8.07 -13.96
CA LEU A 47 -9.24 9.42 -13.40
C LEU A 47 -8.99 9.35 -11.90
N PHE A 48 -8.24 10.32 -11.39
CA PHE A 48 -7.95 10.45 -9.97
C PHE A 48 -8.15 11.92 -9.59
N SER A 49 -9.02 12.21 -8.66
CA SER A 49 -9.34 13.59 -8.23
C SER A 49 -8.57 14.02 -6.99
N TRP A 50 -7.89 13.10 -6.33
CA TRP A 50 -7.11 13.37 -5.12
C TRP A 50 -5.71 12.79 -5.21
N GLU A 51 -4.75 13.54 -4.68
CA GLU A 51 -3.39 13.07 -4.42
C GLU A 51 -3.17 13.05 -2.90
N TYR A 52 -2.76 11.89 -2.39
CA TYR A 52 -2.58 11.63 -0.98
C TYR A 52 -1.18 11.08 -0.73
N THR A 53 -0.35 11.87 -0.05
CA THR A 53 1.04 11.50 0.26
C THR A 53 1.10 10.87 1.64
N LEU A 54 1.63 9.65 1.68
CA LEU A 54 1.91 8.90 2.89
C LEU A 54 3.40 8.74 3.12
N GLU A 55 3.78 8.88 4.37
CA GLU A 55 5.10 8.60 4.89
C GLU A 55 5.02 7.39 5.81
N MET A 56 5.76 6.34 5.49
CA MET A 56 5.82 5.09 6.24
C MET A 56 7.20 4.89 6.82
N GLN A 57 7.26 4.46 8.07
CA GLN A 57 8.51 4.20 8.77
C GLN A 57 8.32 3.10 9.81
N SER A 58 9.27 2.17 9.90
CA SER A 58 9.42 1.27 11.03
C SER A 58 10.68 1.63 11.83
N ASP A 59 10.81 1.07 13.03
CA ASP A 59 12.00 1.29 13.87
C ASP A 59 13.30 0.85 13.20
N THR A 60 13.21 -0.10 12.27
CA THR A 60 14.34 -0.77 11.63
C THR A 60 14.60 -0.30 10.22
N ASP A 61 13.64 0.40 9.58
CA ASP A 61 13.67 0.67 8.15
C ASP A 61 13.80 2.16 7.83
N LYS A 62 14.31 2.43 6.64
CA LYS A 62 14.28 3.78 6.09
C LYS A 62 12.84 4.23 5.87
N LYS A 63 12.63 5.51 6.10
CA LYS A 63 11.42 6.20 5.74
C LYS A 63 11.12 6.06 4.25
N MET A 64 9.91 5.64 3.93
CA MET A 64 9.39 5.52 2.58
C MET A 64 8.26 6.53 2.38
N VAL A 65 8.26 7.23 1.26
CA VAL A 65 7.21 8.18 0.89
C VAL A 65 6.51 7.70 -0.37
N VAL A 66 5.19 7.62 -0.31
CA VAL A 66 4.34 7.15 -1.40
C VAL A 66 3.24 8.17 -1.68
N ASP A 67 3.08 8.53 -2.93
CA ASP A 67 1.95 9.32 -3.40
C ASP A 67 0.87 8.37 -3.93
N TYR A 68 -0.32 8.42 -3.34
CA TYR A 68 -1.51 7.72 -3.78
C TYR A 68 -2.39 8.64 -4.59
N PHE A 69 -2.92 8.12 -5.69
CA PHE A 69 -3.86 8.78 -6.57
C PHE A 69 -5.22 8.11 -6.39
N LEU A 70 -6.20 8.88 -5.93
CA LEU A 70 -7.46 8.35 -5.43
C LEU A 70 -8.64 8.97 -6.18
N GLU A 71 -9.69 8.16 -6.37
CA GLU A 71 -10.95 8.62 -6.92
C GLU A 71 -12.11 8.22 -6.00
N PRO A 72 -12.96 9.17 -5.54
CA PRO A 72 -14.11 8.85 -4.70
C PRO A 72 -15.04 7.82 -5.35
N ASN A 73 -15.51 6.86 -4.54
CA ASN A 73 -16.44 5.82 -4.95
C ASN A 73 -15.92 4.88 -6.08
N SER A 74 -14.63 4.89 -6.35
CA SER A 74 -14.01 3.93 -7.27
C SER A 74 -13.48 2.70 -6.54
N GLU A 75 -13.24 1.62 -7.29
CA GLU A 75 -12.57 0.42 -6.81
C GLU A 75 -11.16 0.30 -7.41
N TYR A 76 -10.59 1.45 -7.80
CA TYR A 76 -9.22 1.54 -8.28
C TYR A 76 -8.48 2.70 -7.61
N PHE A 77 -7.17 2.62 -7.61
CA PHE A 77 -6.27 3.67 -7.19
C PHE A 77 -4.94 3.57 -7.94
N GLY A 78 -4.19 4.67 -7.96
CA GLY A 78 -2.82 4.69 -8.43
C GLY A 78 -1.85 4.92 -7.29
N PHE A 79 -0.61 4.53 -7.45
CA PHE A 79 0.45 4.96 -6.55
C PHE A 79 1.81 5.08 -7.22
N LYS A 80 2.64 5.94 -6.63
CA LYS A 80 4.01 6.21 -7.05
C LYS A 80 4.91 6.30 -5.83
N MET A 81 6.01 5.59 -5.83
CA MET A 81 7.05 5.77 -4.81
C MET A 81 7.95 6.93 -5.21
N LYS A 82 8.24 7.86 -4.30
CA LYS A 82 9.04 9.06 -4.61
C LYS A 82 10.45 8.76 -5.12
N ASP A 83 11.03 7.67 -4.65
CA ASP A 83 12.42 7.29 -4.97
C ASP A 83 12.55 6.40 -6.23
N THR A 84 11.44 6.18 -6.97
CA THR A 84 11.46 5.36 -8.19
C THR A 84 11.10 6.20 -9.40
N ASP A 85 12.09 6.49 -10.25
CA ASP A 85 11.87 7.24 -11.47
C ASP A 85 10.95 6.50 -12.45
N GLY A 86 9.85 7.18 -12.79
CA GLY A 86 8.96 6.78 -13.88
C GLY A 86 8.03 5.61 -13.61
N MET A 87 8.07 5.00 -12.43
CA MET A 87 7.13 3.94 -12.07
C MET A 87 5.82 4.52 -11.53
N PHE A 88 4.73 4.19 -12.18
CA PHE A 88 3.37 4.46 -11.71
C PHE A 88 2.57 3.16 -11.79
N LEU A 89 1.91 2.81 -10.71
CA LEU A 89 1.12 1.59 -10.62
C LEU A 89 -0.35 1.94 -10.48
N VAL A 90 -1.20 1.32 -11.30
CA VAL A 90 -2.66 1.34 -11.13
C VAL A 90 -3.13 -0.04 -10.64
N ILE A 91 -3.91 -0.03 -9.57
CA ILE A 91 -4.59 -1.20 -9.04
C ILE A 91 -6.07 -1.02 -9.28
N ASP A 92 -6.69 -1.94 -9.99
CA ASP A 92 -8.12 -1.98 -10.27
C ASP A 92 -8.71 -3.28 -9.71
N SER A 93 -9.29 -3.17 -8.51
CA SER A 93 -9.86 -4.33 -7.81
C SER A 93 -11.12 -4.86 -8.49
N LYS A 94 -11.90 -3.97 -9.13
CA LYS A 94 -13.11 -4.35 -9.86
C LYS A 94 -12.82 -5.26 -11.04
N ASN A 95 -11.83 -4.90 -11.84
CA ASN A 95 -11.43 -5.64 -13.02
C ASN A 95 -10.31 -6.66 -12.73
N LYS A 96 -9.86 -6.74 -11.47
CA LYS A 96 -8.73 -7.58 -11.04
C LYS A 96 -7.46 -7.32 -11.85
N LEU A 97 -7.16 -6.04 -12.11
CA LEU A 97 -6.03 -5.61 -12.93
C LEU A 97 -4.97 -4.87 -12.10
N MET A 98 -3.73 -5.14 -12.42
CA MET A 98 -2.58 -4.37 -11.99
C MET A 98 -1.83 -3.88 -13.23
N ILE A 99 -1.67 -2.56 -13.37
CA ILE A 99 -0.97 -1.94 -14.50
C ILE A 99 0.26 -1.24 -13.94
N ASN A 100 1.43 -1.69 -14.35
CA ASN A 100 2.68 -1.05 -14.01
C ASN A 100 3.23 -0.30 -15.20
N THR A 101 3.56 0.98 -15.02
CA THR A 101 4.16 1.82 -16.04
C THR A 101 5.62 2.09 -15.73
N PHE A 102 6.40 2.29 -16.75
CA PHE A 102 7.80 2.68 -16.64
C PHE A 102 8.24 3.40 -17.92
N ASN A 103 9.31 4.17 -17.79
CA ASN A 103 9.91 4.84 -18.94
C ASN A 103 11.05 3.96 -19.48
N GLN A 104 11.03 3.67 -20.76
CA GLN A 104 12.12 3.02 -21.46
C GLN A 104 12.60 3.94 -22.59
N GLU A 105 13.80 4.50 -22.45
CA GLU A 105 14.36 5.50 -23.34
C GLU A 105 13.42 6.72 -23.52
N LYS A 106 12.79 6.85 -24.70
CA LYS A 106 11.83 7.92 -25.01
C LYS A 106 10.38 7.46 -25.04
N SER A 107 10.11 6.21 -24.64
CA SER A 107 8.80 5.59 -24.73
C SER A 107 8.21 5.33 -23.34
N LYS A 108 6.92 5.65 -23.19
CA LYS A 108 6.16 5.24 -22.03
C LYS A 108 5.68 3.80 -22.24
N MET A 109 6.10 2.91 -21.38
CA MET A 109 5.76 1.49 -21.44
C MET A 109 4.80 1.11 -20.32
N ALA A 110 3.97 0.11 -20.57
CA ALA A 110 3.10 -0.46 -19.54
C ALA A 110 3.04 -1.99 -19.64
N ILE A 111 2.88 -2.62 -18.51
CA ILE A 111 2.61 -4.05 -18.38
C ILE A 111 1.36 -4.20 -17.53
N ALA A 112 0.38 -4.94 -18.05
CA ALA A 112 -0.82 -5.28 -17.31
C ALA A 112 -0.80 -6.77 -16.93
N SER A 113 -1.17 -7.04 -15.69
CA SER A 113 -1.31 -8.39 -15.15
C SER A 113 -2.59 -8.53 -14.34
N LYS A 114 -3.06 -9.76 -14.15
CA LYS A 114 -4.13 -10.01 -13.19
C LYS A 114 -3.60 -9.87 -11.77
N ILE A 115 -4.40 -9.26 -10.90
CA ILE A 115 -4.13 -9.33 -9.45
C ILE A 115 -4.23 -10.79 -9.04
N PRO A 116 -3.18 -11.37 -8.41
CA PRO A 116 -3.25 -12.73 -7.93
C PRO A 116 -4.41 -12.89 -6.94
N ASP A 117 -5.17 -13.98 -7.05
CA ASP A 117 -6.09 -14.37 -5.99
C ASP A 117 -5.23 -14.86 -4.81
N TYR A 118 -4.95 -13.96 -3.88
CA TYR A 118 -4.32 -14.38 -2.63
C TYR A 118 -5.35 -15.15 -1.83
N ALA A 119 -5.08 -16.41 -1.56
CA ALA A 119 -5.83 -17.16 -0.55
C ALA A 119 -5.89 -16.31 0.71
N GLU A 120 -7.08 -16.11 1.26
CA GLU A 120 -7.23 -15.45 2.56
C GLU A 120 -6.33 -16.18 3.54
N MET A 121 -5.24 -15.51 3.94
CA MET A 121 -4.41 -16.06 5.02
C MET A 121 -5.32 -16.15 6.24
N THR A 122 -5.34 -17.30 6.86
CA THR A 122 -6.02 -17.52 8.13
C THR A 122 -5.49 -16.48 9.10
N GLU A 123 -6.29 -15.43 9.30
CA GLU A 123 -5.97 -14.36 10.23
C GLU A 123 -6.13 -14.92 11.64
N GLU A 124 -5.16 -14.69 12.50
CA GLU A 124 -5.32 -14.96 13.92
C GLU A 124 -6.47 -14.08 14.42
N ASP A 125 -7.51 -14.68 14.99
CA ASP A 125 -8.63 -14.00 15.62
C ASP A 125 -8.15 -13.31 16.90
N ASN A 126 -7.60 -12.11 16.75
CA ASN A 126 -7.29 -11.27 17.89
C ASN A 126 -8.55 -10.46 18.29
N GLU A 127 -9.02 -10.63 19.48
CA GLU A 127 -10.04 -9.76 20.04
C GLU A 127 -9.47 -8.38 20.31
N PHE A 128 -10.06 -7.34 19.71
CA PHE A 128 -9.69 -5.95 19.93
C PHE A 128 -10.69 -5.21 20.77
N THR A 129 -10.20 -4.43 21.71
CA THR A 129 -10.97 -3.40 22.41
C THR A 129 -10.70 -2.05 21.76
N TYR A 130 -11.75 -1.23 21.61
CA TYR A 130 -11.67 0.06 20.94
C TYR A 130 -11.97 1.19 21.91
N LYS A 131 -11.11 2.21 21.91
CA LYS A 131 -11.26 3.42 22.72
C LYS A 131 -11.21 4.65 21.81
N PRO A 132 -12.29 5.46 21.76
CA PRO A 132 -12.24 6.74 21.06
C PRO A 132 -11.21 7.67 21.71
N LEU A 133 -10.50 8.41 20.88
CA LEU A 133 -9.59 9.47 21.26
C LEU A 133 -10.14 10.81 20.75
N PRO A 134 -9.63 11.97 21.21
CA PRO A 134 -10.08 13.27 20.75
C PRO A 134 -9.97 13.44 19.23
N ASN A 135 -11.02 13.95 18.61
CA ASN A 135 -11.03 14.31 17.20
C ASN A 135 -10.08 15.50 16.94
N LYS A 136 -9.61 15.61 15.70
CA LYS A 136 -8.77 16.73 15.25
C LYS A 136 -9.25 17.25 13.91
N VAL A 137 -9.12 18.56 13.70
CA VAL A 137 -9.28 19.15 12.37
C VAL A 137 -7.88 19.32 11.77
N ILE A 138 -7.64 18.67 10.65
CA ILE A 138 -6.35 18.69 9.97
C ILE A 138 -6.61 18.83 8.48
N MET A 139 -5.91 19.72 7.81
CA MET A 139 -6.08 20.03 6.37
C MET A 139 -7.54 20.34 5.99
N GLY A 140 -8.32 20.96 6.91
CA GLY A 140 -9.72 21.32 6.69
C GLY A 140 -10.74 20.19 6.84
N PHE A 141 -10.33 18.97 7.20
CA PHE A 141 -11.20 17.82 7.42
C PHE A 141 -11.28 17.47 8.91
N ASN A 142 -12.43 16.91 9.32
CA ASN A 142 -12.59 16.36 10.66
C ASN A 142 -12.04 14.92 10.67
N TRP A 143 -11.04 14.67 11.51
CA TRP A 143 -10.44 13.36 11.71
C TRP A 143 -10.88 12.79 13.04
N LYS A 144 -11.46 11.60 12.99
CA LYS A 144 -11.73 10.79 14.18
C LYS A 144 -10.48 10.01 14.53
N SER A 145 -10.32 9.71 15.83
CA SER A 145 -9.18 8.95 16.33
C SER A 145 -9.64 7.81 17.22
N ILE A 146 -9.05 6.65 17.01
CA ILE A 146 -9.37 5.42 17.74
C ILE A 146 -8.07 4.75 18.15
N GLN A 147 -8.06 4.23 19.38
CA GLN A 147 -7.08 3.25 19.82
C GLN A 147 -7.73 1.87 19.79
N ALA A 148 -7.13 0.93 19.08
CA ALA A 148 -7.44 -0.48 19.12
C ALA A 148 -6.34 -1.23 19.89
N LYS A 149 -6.73 -2.09 20.82
CA LYS A 149 -5.80 -2.85 21.66
C LYS A 149 -6.20 -4.32 21.72
N SER A 150 -5.23 -5.20 21.49
CA SER A 150 -5.31 -6.65 21.77
C SER A 150 -4.20 -7.05 22.75
N ALA A 151 -4.06 -8.34 23.00
CA ALA A 151 -2.94 -8.88 23.77
C ALA A 151 -1.58 -8.58 23.12
N ASP A 152 -1.51 -8.65 21.78
CA ASP A 152 -0.26 -8.59 21.02
C ASP A 152 0.01 -7.21 20.39
N PHE A 153 -1.03 -6.39 20.21
CA PHE A 153 -0.93 -5.13 19.47
C PHE A 153 -1.61 -3.96 20.18
N VAL A 154 -1.02 -2.78 20.01
CA VAL A 154 -1.71 -1.51 20.21
C VAL A 154 -1.61 -0.72 18.93
N MET A 155 -2.76 -0.28 18.40
CA MET A 155 -2.85 0.53 17.21
C MET A 155 -3.59 1.82 17.52
N VAL A 156 -3.07 2.95 17.04
CA VAL A 156 -3.77 4.25 17.02
C VAL A 156 -3.90 4.70 15.59
N PHE A 157 -5.11 5.05 15.18
CA PHE A 157 -5.34 5.54 13.83
C PHE A 157 -6.29 6.74 13.80
N TYR A 158 -5.98 7.69 12.92
CA TYR A 158 -6.83 8.83 12.58
C TYR A 158 -7.46 8.59 11.23
N TYR A 159 -8.76 8.79 11.11
CA TYR A 159 -9.49 8.56 9.87
C TYR A 159 -10.54 9.62 9.62
N THR A 160 -10.85 9.83 8.34
CA THR A 160 -11.96 10.66 7.89
C THR A 160 -12.78 9.92 6.84
N SER A 161 -14.09 10.13 6.81
CA SER A 161 -14.99 9.65 5.75
C SER A 161 -15.44 10.78 4.81
N GLU A 162 -14.96 12.01 5.02
CA GLU A 162 -15.39 13.18 4.25
C GLU A 162 -14.90 13.14 2.78
N VAL A 163 -13.77 12.48 2.53
CA VAL A 163 -13.19 12.36 1.18
C VAL A 163 -13.83 11.24 0.36
N LYS A 164 -14.56 10.32 1.00
CA LYS A 164 -15.24 9.16 0.39
C LYS A 164 -14.33 8.23 -0.43
N VAL A 165 -13.11 8.08 0.01
CA VAL A 165 -12.11 7.18 -0.60
C VAL A 165 -11.85 6.00 0.33
N ARG A 166 -11.77 4.79 -0.23
CA ARG A 166 -11.48 3.57 0.51
C ARG A 166 -9.98 3.36 0.67
N PHE A 167 -9.48 3.61 1.86
CA PHE A 167 -8.09 3.27 2.17
C PHE A 167 -7.89 1.76 2.41
N SER A 168 -8.93 1.05 2.84
CA SER A 168 -8.86 -0.40 3.09
C SER A 168 -8.42 -1.22 1.87
N ASP A 169 -8.72 -0.74 0.65
CA ASP A 169 -8.31 -1.44 -0.56
C ASP A 169 -6.80 -1.32 -0.83
N LEU A 170 -6.15 -0.28 -0.29
CA LEU A 170 -4.70 -0.10 -0.36
C LEU A 170 -3.96 -1.21 0.40
N PHE A 171 -4.52 -1.68 1.51
CA PHE A 171 -3.88 -2.71 2.32
C PHE A 171 -4.05 -4.13 1.78
N LYS A 172 -5.10 -4.37 1.02
CA LYS A 172 -5.33 -5.70 0.40
C LYS A 172 -4.22 -6.10 -0.56
N THR A 173 -3.53 -5.13 -1.14
CA THR A 173 -2.45 -5.37 -2.11
C THR A 173 -1.06 -5.47 -1.50
N GLN A 174 -0.89 -5.04 -0.24
CA GLN A 174 0.40 -5.07 0.48
C GLN A 174 0.54 -6.30 1.40
N GLN A 175 -0.03 -7.41 1.05
CA GLN A 175 -0.36 -8.59 1.86
C GLN A 175 0.78 -9.36 2.54
N LYS A 176 2.00 -8.91 2.56
CA LYS A 176 3.03 -9.52 3.41
C LYS A 176 3.06 -8.98 4.84
N GLN A 177 2.37 -7.90 5.11
CA GLN A 177 2.16 -7.39 6.46
C GLN A 177 0.68 -7.58 6.77
N SER A 178 0.40 -8.51 7.66
CA SER A 178 -0.94 -8.76 8.18
C SER A 178 -1.59 -7.42 8.55
N ASN A 179 -2.60 -7.05 7.77
CA ASN A 179 -3.45 -5.93 8.16
C ASN A 179 -4.10 -6.36 9.47
N PRO A 180 -3.87 -5.65 10.57
CA PRO A 180 -4.47 -6.06 11.82
C PRO A 180 -5.99 -6.14 11.63
N ASN A 181 -6.60 -7.24 12.05
CA ASN A 181 -8.06 -7.43 12.07
C ASN A 181 -8.79 -6.26 12.76
N ALA A 182 -8.05 -5.47 13.55
CA ALA A 182 -8.51 -4.24 14.14
C ALA A 182 -9.25 -3.31 13.18
N LEU A 183 -8.75 -3.11 11.96
CA LEU A 183 -9.38 -2.22 10.98
C LEU A 183 -10.58 -2.89 10.31
N LYS A 184 -10.49 -4.17 9.97
CA LYS A 184 -11.59 -4.95 9.40
C LYS A 184 -12.78 -5.01 10.36
N ASN A 185 -12.51 -5.24 11.64
CA ASN A 185 -13.55 -5.40 12.66
C ASN A 185 -14.19 -4.06 13.04
N TYR A 186 -13.45 -2.97 12.89
CA TYR A 186 -13.94 -1.63 13.25
C TYR A 186 -14.75 -0.98 12.13
N PHE A 187 -14.26 -1.03 10.88
CA PHE A 187 -14.92 -0.39 9.75
C PHE A 187 -15.88 -1.33 9.04
N LYS A 188 -17.10 -0.82 8.81
CA LYS A 188 -18.05 -1.48 7.92
C LYS A 188 -17.63 -1.26 6.45
N PRO A 189 -18.01 -2.14 5.53
CA PRO A 189 -17.68 -1.99 4.09
C PRO A 189 -18.13 -0.66 3.48
N VAL A 190 -19.13 0.00 4.06
CA VAL A 190 -19.71 1.28 3.58
C VAL A 190 -19.00 2.52 4.12
N ASP A 191 -18.12 2.39 5.11
CA ASP A 191 -17.56 3.55 5.82
C ASP A 191 -16.50 4.30 5.02
N ASN A 192 -15.92 3.71 3.98
CA ASN A 192 -14.91 4.33 3.09
C ASN A 192 -13.89 5.23 3.83
N PRO A 193 -13.21 4.74 4.89
CA PRO A 193 -12.33 5.60 5.66
C PRO A 193 -11.02 5.85 4.93
N LEU A 194 -10.59 7.12 4.87
CA LEU A 194 -9.24 7.51 4.55
C LEU A 194 -8.44 7.66 5.84
N MET A 195 -7.24 7.12 5.92
CA MET A 195 -6.41 7.19 7.12
C MET A 195 -5.27 8.18 6.98
N MET A 196 -5.14 9.09 7.95
CA MET A 196 -4.06 10.05 7.99
C MET A 196 -2.83 9.52 8.73
N THR A 197 -3.05 8.92 9.89
CA THR A 197 -1.97 8.38 10.72
C THR A 197 -2.39 7.03 11.27
N MET A 198 -1.50 6.08 11.17
CA MET A 198 -1.63 4.79 11.81
C MET A 198 -0.30 4.47 12.49
N ALA A 199 -0.33 4.26 13.80
CA ALA A 199 0.82 3.79 14.56
C ALA A 199 0.48 2.43 15.15
N ILE A 200 1.29 1.43 14.85
CA ILE A 200 1.13 0.06 15.33
C ILE A 200 2.33 -0.29 16.19
N LYS A 201 2.08 -0.76 17.39
CA LYS A 201 3.08 -1.36 18.26
C LYS A 201 2.81 -2.85 18.39
N ASP A 202 3.74 -3.65 17.90
CA ASP A 202 3.70 -5.10 17.92
C ASP A 202 4.56 -5.63 19.08
N PHE A 203 3.93 -6.26 20.06
CA PHE A 203 4.63 -6.81 21.23
C PHE A 203 5.21 -8.20 20.99
N LYS A 204 4.68 -8.96 20.03
CA LYS A 204 5.25 -10.27 19.64
C LYS A 204 6.63 -10.11 19.00
N ASN A 205 6.83 -9.03 18.21
CA ASN A 205 8.06 -8.78 17.48
C ASN A 205 8.95 -7.74 18.18
N LYS A 206 9.30 -7.98 19.45
CA LYS A 206 10.20 -7.14 20.23
C LYS A 206 9.75 -5.67 20.35
N ALA A 207 8.44 -5.46 20.42
CA ALA A 207 7.83 -4.15 20.52
C ALA A 207 8.21 -3.18 19.37
N THR A 208 8.35 -3.71 18.13
CA THR A 208 8.58 -2.87 16.95
C THR A 208 7.42 -1.89 16.75
N VAL A 209 7.75 -0.68 16.34
CA VAL A 209 6.77 0.36 16.03
C VAL A 209 6.80 0.64 14.54
N THR A 210 5.64 0.52 13.89
CA THR A 210 5.44 0.94 12.50
C THR A 210 4.53 2.14 12.48
N THR A 211 4.92 3.20 11.81
CA THR A 211 4.11 4.40 11.62
C THR A 211 3.81 4.61 10.15
N MET A 212 2.56 5.03 9.89
CA MET A 212 2.10 5.48 8.58
C MET A 212 1.44 6.84 8.81
N LYS A 213 1.96 7.88 8.19
CA LYS A 213 1.51 9.25 8.40
C LYS A 213 1.11 9.88 7.08
N GLY A 214 -0.15 10.37 7.00
CA GLY A 214 -0.56 11.27 5.94
C GLY A 214 0.13 12.63 6.11
N VAL A 215 0.89 13.05 5.11
CA VAL A 215 1.62 14.32 5.14
C VAL A 215 1.00 15.37 4.24
N ASP A 216 0.29 14.95 3.20
CA ASP A 216 -0.42 15.85 2.30
C ASP A 216 -1.67 15.18 1.70
N LEU A 217 -2.72 15.96 1.49
CA LEU A 217 -3.97 15.54 0.89
C LEU A 217 -4.53 16.69 0.08
N VAL A 218 -4.40 16.63 -1.23
CA VAL A 218 -4.80 17.72 -2.14
C VAL A 218 -5.78 17.22 -3.19
N LYS A 219 -6.75 18.07 -3.50
CA LYS A 219 -7.65 17.86 -4.64
C LYS A 219 -6.90 18.24 -5.92
N LYS A 220 -6.52 17.26 -6.70
CA LYS A 220 -5.73 17.43 -7.92
C LYS A 220 -6.11 16.36 -8.93
N LEU A 221 -6.49 16.81 -10.12
CA LEU A 221 -6.82 15.90 -11.21
C LEU A 221 -5.54 15.28 -11.79
N ASN A 222 -5.48 13.96 -11.76
CA ASN A 222 -4.50 13.15 -12.44
C ASN A 222 -5.23 12.10 -13.29
N GLU A 223 -4.56 11.58 -14.31
CA GLU A 223 -5.14 10.59 -15.20
C GLU A 223 -4.10 9.59 -15.70
N PHE A 224 -4.56 8.36 -15.91
CA PHE A 224 -3.85 7.38 -16.70
C PHE A 224 -4.66 7.15 -17.97
N LYS A 225 -4.06 7.39 -19.14
CA LYS A 225 -4.63 7.11 -20.46
C LYS A 225 -3.94 5.92 -21.10
N LYS A 226 -4.67 4.87 -21.42
CA LYS A 226 -4.13 3.66 -22.04
C LYS A 226 -3.34 3.97 -23.33
N LEU A 227 -3.84 4.92 -24.14
CA LEU A 227 -3.24 5.31 -25.41
C LEU A 227 -1.86 5.98 -25.27
N ASP A 228 -1.51 6.49 -24.09
CA ASP A 228 -0.21 7.12 -23.85
C ASP A 228 0.92 6.10 -23.68
N TYR A 229 0.59 4.82 -23.58
CA TYR A 229 1.52 3.75 -23.24
C TYR A 229 1.57 2.67 -24.32
N LYS A 230 2.78 2.16 -24.54
CA LYS A 230 2.97 0.94 -25.31
C LYS A 230 2.95 -0.26 -24.35
N PHE A 231 1.99 -1.15 -24.54
CA PHE A 231 1.86 -2.36 -23.74
C PHE A 231 2.76 -3.47 -24.27
N MET A 232 3.41 -4.21 -23.37
CA MET A 232 4.26 -5.36 -23.66
C MET A 232 3.55 -6.69 -23.43
#